data_9ebf71eadd0bef9e4ef4fdad9a85af73
#
_entry.id   9ebf71eadd0bef9e4ef4fdad9a85af73
#
_cell.length_a   1.000
_cell.length_b   1.000
_cell.length_c   1.000
_cell.angle_alpha   90.00
_cell.angle_beta   90.00
_cell.angle_gamma   90.00
#
_symmetry.space_group_name_H-M   'P 1'
#
loop_
_entity.id
_entity.type
_entity.pdbx_description
1 polymer ?
#
loop_
_entity_poly.entity_id
_entity_poly.type
_entity_poly.pdbx_seq_one_letter_code
_entity_poly.pdbx_strand_id
1 'polypeptide(L)'
;MRRRGDGLIAALGGALAATFLIALFAAPAAALEIKRSVLPDGAVLLVSEQHQLPMVTMTIAFDAGARRDPEGKGGLASLTASSLTLGTKELSATEFNQKVDFMGSSISVGAGADYAQASFTSLKKYQDATLSLLASTLTEPALSDSEIIRKRDERVAAIKAEEEQPDYVAGVTFHKALYGNTPYGHPSGGTAESVAKLTPEDVRDFYHAHYKIGSAVIAVVGDVKADEVKAKLEKAFDALKGTVAPQAEPPAPSVAAGIHPTLVDRSVVQATIIMGSGGIARSNADYYRLQVMNYILGGGGFASRLMRIVRSKNGLAYGISSGFDAGKFAGSFAVDTQTKNQSTNEALQLIVEQLRDMQEHPVSDAELASAKKYLIGSFPLKLDRQSSIASFILQVELYGLGLDYAERYPKLIGEVTKEDVQRVAQKYLHPDALILVAVANQSEAAINIANLKRVAEGAAASAPAAGATGATPAAQPAAPAAPGG
;
A
#
# COMPACT_ATOMS: atom_id res chain seq x y z
N MET A 1 -45.70 58.92 -8.54
CA MET A 1 -45.72 57.71 -7.72
C MET A 1 -45.95 56.49 -8.59
N ARG A 2 -44.88 55.79 -9.05
CA ARG A 2 -44.90 54.43 -9.65
C ARG A 2 -43.48 54.12 -10.14
N ARG A 3 -42.65 53.56 -9.28
CA ARG A 3 -41.37 52.83 -9.63
C ARG A 3 -40.73 52.35 -8.34
N ARG A 4 -41.36 51.37 -7.63
CA ARG A 4 -40.73 50.63 -6.53
C ARG A 4 -41.17 49.17 -6.42
N GLY A 5 -41.79 48.59 -7.45
CA GLY A 5 -42.28 47.20 -7.44
C GLY A 5 -41.42 46.18 -8.19
N ASP A 6 -40.69 46.64 -9.23
CA ASP A 6 -40.06 45.69 -10.18
C ASP A 6 -38.71 45.10 -9.72
N GLY A 7 -38.07 45.73 -8.71
CA GLY A 7 -36.78 45.26 -8.21
C GLY A 7 -36.85 44.04 -7.26
N LEU A 8 -37.99 43.89 -6.56
CA LEU A 8 -38.17 42.81 -5.57
C LEU A 8 -38.49 41.45 -6.24
N ILE A 9 -39.24 41.50 -7.34
CA ILE A 9 -39.63 40.28 -8.09
C ILE A 9 -38.44 39.71 -8.85
N ALA A 10 -37.52 40.54 -9.40
CA ALA A 10 -36.32 40.13 -10.06
C ALA A 10 -35.28 39.48 -9.09
N ALA A 11 -35.19 39.98 -7.84
CA ALA A 11 -34.30 39.45 -6.83
C ALA A 11 -34.77 38.09 -6.28
N LEU A 12 -36.07 37.88 -6.13
CA LEU A 12 -36.65 36.59 -5.71
C LEU A 12 -36.56 35.53 -6.81
N GLY A 13 -36.73 35.91 -8.07
CA GLY A 13 -36.56 34.99 -9.22
C GLY A 13 -35.12 34.54 -9.41
N GLY A 14 -34.12 35.40 -9.18
CA GLY A 14 -32.70 35.07 -9.25
C GLY A 14 -32.23 34.13 -8.13
N ALA A 15 -32.76 34.34 -6.90
CA ALA A 15 -32.41 33.47 -5.76
C ALA A 15 -33.00 32.05 -5.91
N LEU A 16 -34.24 31.92 -6.42
CA LEU A 16 -34.85 30.60 -6.70
C LEU A 16 -34.19 29.87 -7.84
N ALA A 17 -33.73 30.55 -8.91
CA ALA A 17 -33.03 29.94 -10.00
C ALA A 17 -31.61 29.47 -9.59
N ALA A 18 -30.91 30.24 -8.74
CA ALA A 18 -29.61 29.87 -8.21
C ALA A 18 -29.69 28.65 -7.25
N THR A 19 -30.75 28.57 -6.44
CA THR A 19 -30.96 27.40 -5.54
C THR A 19 -31.35 26.16 -6.33
N PHE A 20 -32.06 26.30 -7.44
CA PHE A 20 -32.41 25.16 -8.32
C PHE A 20 -31.23 24.66 -9.13
N LEU A 21 -30.29 25.53 -9.53
CA LEU A 21 -29.04 25.13 -10.24
C LEU A 21 -28.06 24.39 -9.31
N ILE A 22 -27.99 24.75 -8.02
CA ILE A 22 -27.14 24.07 -7.05
C ILE A 22 -27.68 22.67 -6.70
N ALA A 23 -28.99 22.48 -6.69
CA ALA A 23 -29.62 21.19 -6.46
C ALA A 23 -29.45 20.20 -7.62
N LEU A 24 -29.19 20.65 -8.86
CA LEU A 24 -28.99 19.77 -10.02
C LEU A 24 -27.57 19.17 -10.08
N PHE A 25 -26.59 19.66 -9.30
CA PHE A 25 -25.22 19.14 -9.29
C PHE A 25 -24.91 18.21 -8.10
N ALA A 26 -25.84 18.00 -7.19
CA ALA A 26 -25.73 16.95 -6.18
C ALA A 26 -26.32 15.63 -6.72
N ALA A 27 -25.81 15.14 -7.84
CA ALA A 27 -25.99 13.73 -8.14
C ALA A 27 -25.34 12.95 -6.98
N PRO A 28 -26.07 12.06 -6.27
CA PRO A 28 -25.45 11.21 -5.28
C PRO A 28 -24.32 10.46 -6.01
N ALA A 29 -23.11 10.52 -5.47
CA ALA A 29 -22.05 9.64 -5.95
C ALA A 29 -22.67 8.25 -5.96
N ALA A 30 -22.82 7.64 -7.15
CA ALA A 30 -23.44 6.33 -7.25
C ALA A 30 -22.65 5.40 -6.34
N ALA A 31 -23.34 4.80 -5.36
CA ALA A 31 -22.73 3.84 -4.47
C ALA A 31 -22.05 2.75 -5.31
N LEU A 32 -20.86 2.33 -4.92
CA LEU A 32 -20.13 1.26 -5.61
C LEU A 32 -20.92 -0.05 -5.43
N GLU A 33 -21.74 -0.39 -6.43
CA GLU A 33 -22.50 -1.65 -6.40
C GLU A 33 -21.56 -2.83 -6.70
N ILE A 34 -21.56 -3.83 -5.81
CA ILE A 34 -20.76 -5.05 -5.93
C ILE A 34 -21.69 -6.25 -5.88
N LYS A 35 -21.78 -6.99 -6.99
CA LYS A 35 -22.50 -8.26 -7.05
C LYS A 35 -21.55 -9.39 -6.70
N ARG A 36 -21.83 -10.10 -5.59
CA ARG A 36 -21.02 -11.23 -5.10
C ARG A 36 -21.71 -12.55 -5.44
N SER A 37 -20.96 -13.48 -6.00
CA SER A 37 -21.38 -14.88 -6.20
C SER A 37 -20.22 -15.84 -5.91
N VAL A 38 -20.54 -17.11 -5.74
CA VAL A 38 -19.56 -18.19 -5.63
C VAL A 38 -19.72 -19.07 -6.85
N LEU A 39 -18.63 -19.35 -7.55
CA LEU A 39 -18.60 -20.24 -8.70
C LEU A 39 -18.66 -21.71 -8.26
N PRO A 40 -19.04 -22.65 -9.13
CA PRO A 40 -19.14 -24.07 -8.80
C PRO A 40 -17.85 -24.71 -8.28
N ASP A 41 -16.69 -24.16 -8.68
CA ASP A 41 -15.35 -24.59 -8.24
C ASP A 41 -14.94 -24.01 -6.88
N GLY A 42 -15.74 -23.11 -6.30
CA GLY A 42 -15.50 -22.47 -5.01
C GLY A 42 -14.93 -21.05 -5.09
N ALA A 43 -14.52 -20.58 -6.27
CA ALA A 43 -14.00 -19.21 -6.43
C ALA A 43 -15.06 -18.17 -6.07
N VAL A 44 -14.65 -17.11 -5.38
CA VAL A 44 -15.52 -15.95 -5.13
C VAL A 44 -15.43 -14.99 -6.30
N LEU A 45 -16.57 -14.67 -6.91
CA LEU A 45 -16.68 -13.69 -7.98
C LEU A 45 -17.37 -12.42 -7.48
N LEU A 46 -16.69 -11.29 -7.69
CA LEU A 46 -17.16 -9.94 -7.39
C LEU A 46 -17.26 -9.16 -8.70
N VAL A 47 -18.42 -8.61 -9.02
CA VAL A 47 -18.64 -7.84 -10.26
C VAL A 47 -19.18 -6.45 -9.90
N SER A 48 -18.53 -5.42 -10.45
CA SER A 48 -19.05 -4.04 -10.45
C SER A 48 -19.31 -3.62 -11.90
N GLU A 49 -20.59 -3.50 -12.24
CA GLU A 49 -21.04 -3.11 -13.60
C GLU A 49 -20.86 -1.60 -13.78
N GLN A 50 -20.02 -1.18 -14.75
CA GLN A 50 -19.72 0.22 -15.05
C GLN A 50 -19.74 0.47 -16.55
N HIS A 51 -20.77 1.14 -17.03
CA HIS A 51 -21.06 1.29 -18.47
C HIS A 51 -20.60 2.62 -19.05
N GLN A 52 -19.84 3.45 -18.27
CA GLN A 52 -19.39 4.78 -18.74
C GLN A 52 -18.29 4.69 -19.80
N LEU A 53 -17.44 3.66 -19.70
CA LEU A 53 -16.37 3.38 -20.66
C LEU A 53 -16.51 1.97 -21.20
N PRO A 54 -16.30 1.74 -22.53
CA PRO A 54 -16.37 0.41 -23.13
C PRO A 54 -15.08 -0.40 -22.82
N MET A 55 -14.78 -0.56 -21.56
CA MET A 55 -13.60 -1.25 -21.06
C MET A 55 -13.97 -2.25 -19.95
N VAL A 56 -13.14 -3.26 -19.78
CA VAL A 56 -13.26 -4.27 -18.73
C VAL A 56 -11.91 -4.52 -18.10
N THR A 57 -11.87 -4.51 -16.78
CA THR A 57 -10.74 -4.94 -15.98
C THR A 57 -11.13 -6.16 -15.15
N MET A 58 -10.31 -7.19 -15.18
CA MET A 58 -10.43 -8.35 -14.30
C MET A 58 -9.14 -8.54 -13.52
N THR A 59 -9.25 -8.88 -12.24
CA THR A 59 -8.14 -9.26 -11.40
C THR A 59 -8.51 -10.51 -10.60
N ILE A 60 -7.63 -11.50 -10.59
CA ILE A 60 -7.75 -12.74 -9.83
C ILE A 60 -6.66 -12.75 -8.78
N ALA A 61 -7.00 -12.95 -7.52
CA ALA A 61 -6.06 -13.17 -6.43
C ALA A 61 -6.02 -14.67 -6.08
N PHE A 62 -4.83 -15.27 -6.22
CA PHE A 62 -4.54 -16.65 -5.82
C PHE A 62 -3.82 -16.68 -4.48
N ASP A 63 -4.07 -17.69 -3.66
CA ASP A 63 -3.33 -17.96 -2.43
C ASP A 63 -1.93 -18.54 -2.75
N ALA A 64 -1.12 -17.75 -3.47
CA ALA A 64 0.18 -18.09 -4.04
C ALA A 64 1.19 -16.94 -3.86
N GLY A 65 1.10 -16.18 -2.76
CA GLY A 65 2.04 -15.11 -2.42
C GLY A 65 3.34 -15.65 -1.80
N ALA A 66 4.31 -14.77 -1.60
CA ALA A 66 5.65 -15.11 -1.08
C ALA A 66 5.61 -15.77 0.31
N ARG A 67 4.58 -15.52 1.12
CA ARG A 67 4.38 -16.25 2.38
C ARG A 67 4.22 -17.77 2.21
N ARG A 68 3.99 -18.23 0.98
CA ARG A 68 3.92 -19.65 0.61
C ARG A 68 5.26 -20.22 0.14
N ASP A 69 6.28 -19.37 0.01
CA ASP A 69 7.62 -19.84 -0.36
C ASP A 69 8.12 -20.85 0.69
N PRO A 70 8.60 -22.03 0.27
CA PRO A 70 9.22 -22.96 1.18
C PRO A 70 10.48 -22.37 1.82
N GLU A 71 10.86 -22.86 2.99
CA GLU A 71 12.09 -22.43 3.66
C GLU A 71 13.31 -22.55 2.73
N GLY A 72 14.11 -21.48 2.65
CA GLY A 72 15.27 -21.40 1.78
C GLY A 72 14.96 -21.09 0.30
N LYS A 73 13.69 -21.05 -0.12
CA LYS A 73 13.25 -20.78 -1.50
C LYS A 73 12.57 -19.40 -1.65
N GLY A 74 12.98 -18.41 -0.87
CA GLY A 74 12.43 -17.05 -0.98
C GLY A 74 12.52 -16.50 -2.40
N GLY A 75 11.41 -15.93 -2.90
CA GLY A 75 11.26 -15.45 -4.26
C GLY A 75 10.63 -16.44 -5.25
N LEU A 76 10.32 -17.66 -4.81
CA LEU A 76 9.73 -18.68 -5.67
C LEU A 76 8.34 -18.28 -6.18
N ALA A 77 7.48 -17.73 -5.32
CA ALA A 77 6.17 -17.20 -5.73
C ALA A 77 6.30 -16.13 -6.82
N SER A 78 7.24 -15.20 -6.65
CA SER A 78 7.50 -14.12 -7.60
C SER A 78 8.04 -14.64 -8.93
N LEU A 79 8.99 -15.58 -8.89
CA LEU A 79 9.55 -16.22 -10.10
C LEU A 79 8.47 -17.02 -10.83
N THR A 80 7.65 -17.79 -10.10
CA THR A 80 6.53 -18.54 -10.68
C THR A 80 5.55 -17.61 -11.37
N ALA A 81 5.06 -16.58 -10.67
CA ALA A 81 4.11 -15.62 -11.23
C ALA A 81 4.62 -14.96 -12.52
N SER A 82 5.88 -14.50 -12.51
CA SER A 82 6.49 -13.88 -13.69
C SER A 82 6.77 -14.87 -14.83
N SER A 83 6.93 -16.15 -14.53
CA SER A 83 7.14 -17.20 -15.54
C SER A 83 5.86 -17.57 -16.29
N LEU A 84 4.66 -17.34 -15.72
CA LEU A 84 3.39 -17.66 -16.39
C LEU A 84 3.18 -16.86 -17.67
N THR A 85 3.71 -15.66 -17.79
CA THR A 85 3.57 -14.79 -18.98
C THR A 85 4.66 -15.01 -20.05
N LEU A 86 5.53 -16.01 -19.88
CA LEU A 86 6.62 -16.31 -20.81
C LEU A 86 6.20 -17.27 -21.94
N GLY A 87 4.93 -17.29 -22.28
CA GLY A 87 4.32 -18.12 -23.31
C GLY A 87 3.34 -19.16 -22.76
N THR A 88 2.56 -19.72 -23.65
CA THR A 88 1.62 -20.82 -23.40
C THR A 88 2.04 -22.04 -24.18
N LYS A 89 1.31 -23.16 -24.06
CA LYS A 89 1.55 -24.34 -24.90
C LYS A 89 1.45 -24.04 -26.40
N GLU A 90 0.60 -23.06 -26.77
CA GLU A 90 0.34 -22.73 -28.17
C GLU A 90 1.10 -21.51 -28.68
N LEU A 91 1.49 -20.59 -27.80
CA LEU A 91 2.09 -19.30 -28.14
C LEU A 91 3.43 -19.11 -27.46
N SER A 92 4.43 -18.71 -28.24
CA SER A 92 5.67 -18.17 -27.68
C SER A 92 5.40 -16.85 -26.93
N ALA A 93 6.32 -16.43 -26.08
CA ALA A 93 6.25 -15.14 -25.39
C ALA A 93 6.08 -13.95 -26.36
N THR A 94 6.76 -13.99 -27.52
CA THR A 94 6.67 -12.95 -28.54
C THR A 94 5.28 -12.90 -29.17
N GLU A 95 4.73 -14.03 -29.60
CA GLU A 95 3.40 -14.10 -30.21
C GLU A 95 2.29 -13.72 -29.20
N PHE A 96 2.45 -14.13 -27.94
CA PHE A 96 1.55 -13.73 -26.86
C PHE A 96 1.52 -12.20 -26.71
N ASN A 97 2.69 -11.56 -26.58
CA ASN A 97 2.77 -10.10 -26.44
C ASN A 97 2.24 -9.37 -27.68
N GLN A 98 2.54 -9.83 -28.89
CA GLN A 98 2.00 -9.25 -30.13
C GLN A 98 0.46 -9.28 -30.15
N LYS A 99 -0.16 -10.38 -29.69
CA LYS A 99 -1.63 -10.45 -29.62
C LYS A 99 -2.21 -9.49 -28.59
N VAL A 100 -1.59 -9.37 -27.41
CA VAL A 100 -2.00 -8.43 -26.35
C VAL A 100 -1.89 -6.98 -26.86
N ASP A 101 -0.77 -6.62 -27.49
CA ASP A 101 -0.52 -5.28 -28.04
C ASP A 101 -1.49 -4.94 -29.18
N PHE A 102 -1.76 -5.87 -30.09
CA PHE A 102 -2.73 -5.69 -31.18
C PHE A 102 -4.13 -5.34 -30.68
N MET A 103 -4.55 -5.90 -29.55
CA MET A 103 -5.82 -5.61 -28.92
C MET A 103 -5.82 -4.31 -28.08
N GLY A 104 -4.67 -3.68 -27.88
CA GLY A 104 -4.53 -2.58 -26.93
C GLY A 104 -4.91 -2.99 -25.53
N SER A 105 -4.69 -4.25 -25.19
CA SER A 105 -4.97 -4.83 -23.87
C SER A 105 -3.70 -4.89 -23.03
N SER A 106 -3.86 -5.15 -21.75
CA SER A 106 -2.76 -5.49 -20.85
C SER A 106 -3.08 -6.77 -20.12
N ILE A 107 -2.09 -7.67 -19.99
CA ILE A 107 -2.15 -8.86 -19.15
C ILE A 107 -0.92 -8.85 -18.26
N SER A 108 -1.10 -9.08 -16.96
CA SER A 108 0.00 -9.16 -16.01
C SER A 108 -0.25 -10.25 -14.97
N VAL A 109 0.83 -10.92 -14.55
CA VAL A 109 0.82 -11.84 -13.41
C VAL A 109 2.01 -11.50 -12.52
N GLY A 110 1.76 -11.34 -11.22
CA GLY A 110 2.79 -11.01 -10.23
C GLY A 110 2.42 -11.56 -8.86
N ALA A 111 3.40 -11.69 -7.97
CA ALA A 111 3.17 -12.13 -6.60
C ALA A 111 3.69 -11.07 -5.60
N GLY A 112 2.82 -10.74 -4.64
CA GLY A 112 3.15 -9.98 -3.45
C GLY A 112 3.42 -10.88 -2.25
N ALA A 113 3.41 -10.31 -1.06
CA ALA A 113 3.61 -11.08 0.17
C ALA A 113 2.49 -12.11 0.39
N ASP A 114 1.21 -11.69 0.30
CA ASP A 114 0.07 -12.52 0.65
C ASP A 114 -0.52 -13.32 -0.51
N TYR A 115 -0.56 -12.73 -1.71
CA TYR A 115 -1.28 -13.27 -2.86
C TYR A 115 -0.49 -13.09 -4.16
N ALA A 116 -0.65 -14.04 -5.09
CA ALA A 116 -0.35 -13.78 -6.48
C ALA A 116 -1.60 -13.18 -7.14
N GLN A 117 -1.39 -12.22 -8.04
CA GLN A 117 -2.47 -11.57 -8.78
C GLN A 117 -2.24 -11.73 -10.28
N ALA A 118 -3.27 -12.16 -10.97
CA ALA A 118 -3.33 -12.19 -12.42
C ALA A 118 -4.43 -11.22 -12.87
N SER A 119 -4.11 -10.32 -13.80
CA SER A 119 -5.06 -9.30 -14.23
C SER A 119 -5.01 -9.03 -15.71
N PHE A 120 -6.13 -8.54 -16.26
CA PHE A 120 -6.15 -7.88 -17.56
C PHE A 120 -6.98 -6.61 -17.52
N THR A 121 -6.66 -5.69 -18.42
CA THR A 121 -7.52 -4.58 -18.83
C THR A 121 -7.66 -4.62 -20.35
N SER A 122 -8.89 -4.49 -20.86
CA SER A 122 -9.20 -4.60 -22.28
C SER A 122 -10.36 -3.70 -22.68
N LEU A 123 -10.41 -3.32 -23.96
CA LEU A 123 -11.62 -2.80 -24.57
C LEU A 123 -12.68 -3.89 -24.58
N LYS A 124 -13.96 -3.52 -24.38
CA LYS A 124 -15.10 -4.46 -24.40
C LYS A 124 -15.12 -5.36 -25.63
N LYS A 125 -14.81 -4.82 -26.83
CA LYS A 125 -14.80 -5.59 -28.08
C LYS A 125 -13.77 -6.71 -28.12
N TYR A 126 -12.72 -6.64 -27.28
CA TYR A 126 -11.67 -7.65 -27.19
C TYR A 126 -11.68 -8.45 -25.87
N GLN A 127 -12.67 -8.20 -24.99
CA GLN A 127 -12.70 -8.83 -23.66
C GLN A 127 -12.62 -10.36 -23.71
N ASP A 128 -13.34 -11.00 -24.65
CA ASP A 128 -13.38 -12.46 -24.74
C ASP A 128 -12.03 -13.04 -25.23
N ALA A 129 -11.41 -12.38 -26.22
CA ALA A 129 -10.09 -12.77 -26.70
C ALA A 129 -9.00 -12.55 -25.61
N THR A 130 -9.09 -11.45 -24.86
CA THR A 130 -8.15 -11.17 -23.76
C THR A 130 -8.37 -12.14 -22.59
N LEU A 131 -9.65 -12.46 -22.25
CA LEU A 131 -9.96 -13.49 -21.25
C LEU A 131 -9.40 -14.85 -21.65
N SER A 132 -9.54 -15.25 -22.93
CA SER A 132 -8.98 -16.50 -23.43
C SER A 132 -7.45 -16.54 -23.33
N LEU A 133 -6.77 -15.43 -23.63
CA LEU A 133 -5.32 -15.34 -23.45
C LEU A 133 -4.90 -15.43 -21.98
N LEU A 134 -5.59 -14.74 -21.08
CA LEU A 134 -5.31 -14.86 -19.64
C LEU A 134 -5.61 -16.29 -19.15
N ALA A 135 -6.71 -16.89 -19.58
CA ALA A 135 -7.05 -18.26 -19.21
C ALA A 135 -5.94 -19.23 -19.68
N SER A 136 -5.48 -19.15 -20.92
CA SER A 136 -4.40 -20.01 -21.41
C SER A 136 -3.07 -19.77 -20.67
N THR A 137 -2.76 -18.51 -20.31
CA THR A 137 -1.61 -18.15 -19.46
C THR A 137 -1.66 -18.86 -18.11
N LEU A 138 -2.85 -18.96 -17.53
CA LEU A 138 -3.03 -19.54 -16.19
C LEU A 138 -3.25 -21.04 -16.20
N THR A 139 -3.86 -21.60 -17.24
CA THR A 139 -4.20 -23.04 -17.31
C THR A 139 -3.20 -23.87 -18.09
N GLU A 140 -2.51 -23.27 -19.04
CA GLU A 140 -1.59 -23.95 -19.98
C GLU A 140 -0.30 -23.15 -20.20
N PRO A 141 0.38 -22.65 -19.14
CA PRO A 141 1.64 -21.94 -19.29
C PRO A 141 2.71 -22.87 -19.86
N ALA A 142 3.59 -22.34 -20.69
CA ALA A 142 4.68 -23.12 -21.28
C ALA A 142 5.67 -23.65 -20.23
N LEU A 143 6.01 -22.84 -19.24
CA LEU A 143 6.95 -23.12 -18.14
C LEU A 143 8.21 -23.89 -18.62
N SER A 144 8.78 -23.45 -19.75
CA SER A 144 9.97 -24.09 -20.33
C SER A 144 11.20 -23.80 -19.47
N ASP A 145 12.10 -24.78 -19.35
CA ASP A 145 13.31 -24.67 -18.52
C ASP A 145 14.16 -23.46 -18.91
N SER A 146 14.36 -23.24 -20.21
CA SER A 146 15.20 -22.16 -20.72
C SER A 146 14.66 -20.78 -20.34
N GLU A 147 13.33 -20.57 -20.43
CA GLU A 147 12.70 -19.30 -20.09
C GLU A 147 12.69 -19.05 -18.58
N ILE A 148 12.43 -20.09 -17.78
CA ILE A 148 12.48 -19.99 -16.32
C ILE A 148 13.90 -19.64 -15.87
N ILE A 149 14.93 -20.34 -16.40
CA ILE A 149 16.33 -20.07 -16.07
C ILE A 149 16.71 -18.64 -16.48
N ARG A 150 16.35 -18.20 -17.69
CA ARG A 150 16.58 -16.83 -18.14
C ARG A 150 15.94 -15.81 -17.21
N LYS A 151 14.69 -16.03 -16.84
CA LYS A 151 13.94 -15.14 -15.95
C LYS A 151 14.50 -15.08 -14.52
N ARG A 152 14.93 -16.24 -14.01
CA ARG A 152 15.65 -16.36 -12.74
C ARG A 152 16.94 -15.53 -12.76
N ASP A 153 17.74 -15.70 -13.81
CA ASP A 153 19.03 -15.01 -13.91
C ASP A 153 18.87 -13.49 -14.09
N GLU A 154 17.84 -13.06 -14.86
CA GLU A 154 17.42 -11.65 -14.92
C GLU A 154 17.05 -11.12 -13.52
N ARG A 155 16.27 -11.89 -12.75
CA ARG A 155 15.87 -11.46 -11.40
C ARG A 155 17.06 -11.38 -10.45
N VAL A 156 17.99 -12.33 -10.51
CA VAL A 156 19.24 -12.30 -9.74
C VAL A 156 20.04 -11.03 -10.05
N ALA A 157 20.19 -10.70 -11.34
CA ALA A 157 20.90 -9.50 -11.75
C ALA A 157 20.18 -8.22 -11.26
N ALA A 158 18.84 -8.17 -11.33
CA ALA A 158 18.06 -7.06 -10.82
C ALA A 158 18.22 -6.90 -9.31
N ILE A 159 18.15 -7.99 -8.53
CA ILE A 159 18.34 -7.94 -7.07
C ILE A 159 19.73 -7.42 -6.72
N LYS A 160 20.79 -7.87 -7.42
CA LYS A 160 22.14 -7.35 -7.19
C LYS A 160 22.24 -5.85 -7.45
N ALA A 161 21.53 -5.33 -8.44
CA ALA A 161 21.48 -3.90 -8.67
C ALA A 161 20.64 -3.16 -7.59
N GLU A 162 19.56 -3.77 -7.08
CA GLU A 162 18.79 -3.26 -5.96
C GLU A 162 19.62 -3.22 -4.66
N GLU A 163 20.53 -4.20 -4.44
CA GLU A 163 21.44 -4.27 -3.28
C GLU A 163 22.45 -3.11 -3.20
N GLU A 164 22.67 -2.39 -4.30
CA GLU A 164 23.46 -1.15 -4.30
C GLU A 164 22.67 0.05 -3.73
N GLN A 165 21.35 -0.04 -3.67
CA GLN A 165 20.48 1.02 -3.17
C GLN A 165 20.33 0.95 -1.64
N PRO A 166 20.69 2.02 -0.90
CA PRO A 166 20.61 2.01 0.56
C PRO A 166 19.21 1.72 1.10
N ASP A 167 18.16 2.20 0.41
CA ASP A 167 16.75 1.99 0.81
C ASP A 167 16.36 0.52 0.72
N TYR A 168 16.77 -0.19 -0.35
CA TYR A 168 16.54 -1.62 -0.49
C TYR A 168 17.23 -2.41 0.63
N VAL A 169 18.51 -2.10 0.88
CA VAL A 169 19.30 -2.76 1.93
C VAL A 169 18.68 -2.52 3.32
N ALA A 170 18.26 -1.28 3.60
CA ALA A 170 17.60 -0.96 4.86
C ALA A 170 16.29 -1.72 5.03
N GLY A 171 15.44 -1.78 3.97
CA GLY A 171 14.16 -2.48 3.99
C GLY A 171 14.32 -3.98 4.23
N VAL A 172 15.17 -4.65 3.46
CA VAL A 172 15.43 -6.10 3.61
C VAL A 172 15.98 -6.41 5.00
N THR A 173 16.92 -5.59 5.49
CA THR A 173 17.51 -5.75 6.82
C THR A 173 16.48 -5.57 7.92
N PHE A 174 15.59 -4.57 7.80
CA PHE A 174 14.52 -4.35 8.76
C PHE A 174 13.52 -5.51 8.80
N HIS A 175 13.06 -5.97 7.63
CA HIS A 175 12.14 -7.12 7.55
C HIS A 175 12.76 -8.37 8.15
N LYS A 176 14.02 -8.66 7.85
CA LYS A 176 14.73 -9.81 8.44
C LYS A 176 14.87 -9.70 9.94
N ALA A 177 15.21 -8.51 10.46
CA ALA A 177 15.34 -8.28 11.90
C ALA A 177 14.00 -8.40 12.64
N LEU A 178 12.89 -7.94 12.01
CA LEU A 178 11.56 -7.95 12.62
C LEU A 178 10.89 -9.33 12.57
N TYR A 179 10.94 -9.99 11.41
CA TYR A 179 10.18 -11.22 11.17
C TYR A 179 11.00 -12.50 11.30
N GLY A 180 12.34 -12.39 11.33
CA GLY A 180 13.22 -13.56 11.45
C GLY A 180 13.03 -14.57 10.33
N ASN A 181 12.71 -15.81 10.68
CA ASN A 181 12.46 -16.90 9.71
C ASN A 181 10.96 -17.16 9.46
N THR A 182 10.08 -16.22 9.84
CA THR A 182 8.65 -16.34 9.51
C THR A 182 8.43 -16.12 8.00
N PRO A 183 7.25 -16.44 7.47
CA PRO A 183 6.92 -16.23 6.06
C PRO A 183 7.10 -14.80 5.54
N TYR A 184 7.11 -13.80 6.40
CA TYR A 184 7.36 -12.39 6.04
C TYR A 184 8.81 -11.93 6.25
N GLY A 185 9.71 -12.82 6.70
CA GLY A 185 11.11 -12.50 6.99
C GLY A 185 12.04 -12.41 5.77
N HIS A 186 11.50 -12.58 4.56
CA HIS A 186 12.24 -12.42 3.31
C HIS A 186 11.48 -11.49 2.35
N PRO A 187 12.18 -10.79 1.44
CA PRO A 187 11.54 -10.02 0.39
C PRO A 187 10.66 -10.90 -0.50
N SER A 188 9.51 -10.40 -0.95
CA SER A 188 8.63 -11.15 -1.85
C SER A 188 9.32 -11.57 -3.15
N GLY A 189 10.30 -10.78 -3.62
CA GLY A 189 11.13 -11.13 -4.79
C GLY A 189 12.34 -11.99 -4.47
N GLY A 190 12.52 -12.42 -3.21
CA GLY A 190 13.67 -13.19 -2.76
C GLY A 190 14.95 -12.36 -2.59
N THR A 191 16.05 -13.06 -2.29
CA THR A 191 17.42 -12.53 -2.30
C THR A 191 18.18 -13.09 -3.50
N ALA A 192 19.27 -12.45 -3.90
CA ALA A 192 20.11 -12.97 -4.98
C ALA A 192 20.56 -14.43 -4.72
N GLU A 193 20.85 -14.76 -3.46
CA GLU A 193 21.25 -16.11 -3.05
C GLU A 193 20.07 -17.11 -3.13
N SER A 194 18.89 -16.78 -2.61
CA SER A 194 17.75 -17.69 -2.62
C SER A 194 17.24 -17.93 -4.03
N VAL A 195 17.11 -16.87 -4.85
CA VAL A 195 16.60 -16.97 -6.22
C VAL A 195 17.55 -17.73 -7.14
N ALA A 196 18.87 -17.56 -6.99
CA ALA A 196 19.86 -18.29 -7.78
C ALA A 196 19.78 -19.83 -7.63
N LYS A 197 19.25 -20.32 -6.51
CA LYS A 197 19.10 -21.76 -6.22
C LYS A 197 17.80 -22.35 -6.76
N LEU A 198 16.85 -21.52 -7.20
CA LEU A 198 15.55 -21.97 -7.71
C LEU A 198 15.72 -22.73 -9.04
N THR A 199 14.99 -23.82 -9.16
CA THR A 199 14.98 -24.67 -10.35
C THR A 199 13.67 -24.56 -11.12
N PRO A 200 13.63 -24.93 -12.41
CA PRO A 200 12.37 -25.03 -13.15
C PRO A 200 11.36 -25.98 -12.53
N GLU A 201 11.80 -27.03 -11.86
CA GLU A 201 10.93 -27.96 -11.14
C GLU A 201 10.26 -27.28 -9.95
N ASP A 202 11.01 -26.50 -9.15
CA ASP A 202 10.44 -25.71 -8.05
C ASP A 202 9.29 -24.82 -8.54
N VAL A 203 9.47 -24.14 -9.68
CA VAL A 203 8.46 -23.26 -10.27
C VAL A 203 7.21 -24.06 -10.67
N ARG A 204 7.38 -25.21 -11.34
CA ARG A 204 6.24 -26.07 -11.72
C ARG A 204 5.51 -26.63 -10.50
N ASP A 205 6.24 -27.09 -9.50
CA ASP A 205 5.66 -27.63 -8.27
C ASP A 205 4.88 -26.56 -7.52
N PHE A 206 5.42 -25.35 -7.39
CA PHE A 206 4.75 -24.23 -6.75
C PHE A 206 3.47 -23.84 -7.51
N TYR A 207 3.55 -23.77 -8.86
CA TYR A 207 2.38 -23.50 -9.69
C TYR A 207 1.30 -24.56 -9.46
N HIS A 208 1.63 -25.84 -9.54
CA HIS A 208 0.65 -26.92 -9.33
C HIS A 208 0.08 -26.95 -7.91
N ALA A 209 0.84 -26.55 -6.90
CA ALA A 209 0.38 -26.53 -5.51
C ALA A 209 -0.54 -25.35 -5.20
N HIS A 210 -0.25 -24.16 -5.74
CA HIS A 210 -0.84 -22.90 -5.24
C HIS A 210 -1.78 -22.18 -6.22
N TYR A 211 -1.69 -22.42 -7.54
CA TYR A 211 -2.61 -21.80 -8.48
C TYR A 211 -3.89 -22.65 -8.58
N LYS A 212 -4.74 -22.55 -7.55
CA LYS A 212 -6.00 -23.27 -7.41
C LYS A 212 -7.16 -22.31 -7.39
N ILE A 213 -8.09 -22.47 -8.37
CA ILE A 213 -9.18 -21.51 -8.55
C ILE A 213 -10.18 -21.53 -7.39
N GLY A 214 -10.42 -22.67 -6.74
CA GLY A 214 -11.35 -22.78 -5.62
C GLY A 214 -10.92 -22.04 -4.35
N SER A 215 -9.67 -21.52 -4.30
CA SER A 215 -9.20 -20.61 -3.25
C SER A 215 -9.00 -19.18 -3.75
N ALA A 216 -9.43 -18.87 -4.97
CA ALA A 216 -9.22 -17.57 -5.57
C ALA A 216 -10.41 -16.63 -5.34
N VAL A 217 -10.10 -15.33 -5.37
CA VAL A 217 -11.08 -14.24 -5.44
C VAL A 217 -10.91 -13.55 -6.78
N ILE A 218 -12.01 -13.39 -7.52
CA ILE A 218 -12.04 -12.76 -8.84
C ILE A 218 -12.83 -11.46 -8.76
N ALA A 219 -12.24 -10.36 -9.17
CA ALA A 219 -12.92 -9.07 -9.30
C ALA A 219 -13.01 -8.68 -10.77
N VAL A 220 -14.21 -8.33 -11.24
CA VAL A 220 -14.45 -7.81 -12.58
C VAL A 220 -15.17 -6.48 -12.50
N VAL A 221 -14.61 -5.48 -13.17
CA VAL A 221 -15.13 -4.10 -13.18
C VAL A 221 -15.18 -3.61 -14.63
N GLY A 222 -16.31 -3.05 -15.04
CA GLY A 222 -16.40 -2.45 -16.37
C GLY A 222 -17.75 -2.66 -17.05
N ASP A 223 -17.73 -2.46 -18.37
CA ASP A 223 -18.93 -2.59 -19.21
C ASP A 223 -19.27 -4.08 -19.45
N VAL A 224 -19.78 -4.72 -18.42
CA VAL A 224 -20.15 -6.14 -18.37
C VAL A 224 -21.50 -6.31 -17.67
N LYS A 225 -22.07 -7.52 -17.82
CA LYS A 225 -23.17 -7.99 -16.99
C LYS A 225 -22.70 -9.16 -16.13
N ALA A 226 -23.04 -9.15 -14.86
CA ALA A 226 -22.55 -10.12 -13.88
C ALA A 226 -22.87 -11.57 -14.28
N ASP A 227 -24.09 -11.84 -14.77
CA ASP A 227 -24.51 -13.19 -15.18
C ASP A 227 -23.72 -13.69 -16.40
N GLU A 228 -23.42 -12.81 -17.37
CA GLU A 228 -22.60 -13.15 -18.55
C GLU A 228 -21.15 -13.46 -18.13
N VAL A 229 -20.58 -12.65 -17.22
CA VAL A 229 -19.25 -12.88 -16.66
C VAL A 229 -19.19 -14.22 -15.93
N LYS A 230 -20.16 -14.47 -15.05
CA LYS A 230 -20.25 -15.73 -14.31
C LYS A 230 -20.24 -16.94 -15.23
N ALA A 231 -21.13 -16.95 -16.26
CA ALA A 231 -21.22 -18.04 -17.22
C ALA A 231 -19.91 -18.30 -18.00
N LYS A 232 -19.15 -17.24 -18.33
CA LYS A 232 -17.85 -17.35 -19.00
C LYS A 232 -16.78 -17.93 -18.09
N LEU A 233 -16.75 -17.50 -16.80
CA LEU A 233 -15.73 -17.92 -15.87
C LEU A 233 -15.92 -19.33 -15.32
N GLU A 234 -17.14 -19.85 -15.29
CA GLU A 234 -17.45 -21.21 -14.82
C GLU A 234 -16.66 -22.31 -15.56
N LYS A 235 -16.18 -22.03 -16.78
CA LYS A 235 -15.43 -22.97 -17.60
C LYS A 235 -14.00 -22.54 -17.90
N ALA A 236 -13.70 -21.25 -17.74
CA ALA A 236 -12.43 -20.68 -18.17
C ALA A 236 -11.21 -21.26 -17.42
N PHE A 237 -11.41 -21.68 -16.16
CA PHE A 237 -10.34 -22.13 -15.28
C PHE A 237 -10.48 -23.56 -14.77
N ASP A 238 -11.21 -24.40 -15.50
CA ASP A 238 -11.46 -25.82 -15.13
C ASP A 238 -10.16 -26.60 -14.86
N ALA A 239 -9.06 -26.29 -15.55
CA ALA A 239 -7.78 -26.92 -15.33
C ALA A 239 -7.10 -26.57 -14.00
N LEU A 240 -7.56 -25.50 -13.31
CA LEU A 240 -7.05 -25.06 -12.00
C LEU A 240 -7.95 -25.52 -10.84
N LYS A 241 -8.81 -26.51 -11.03
CA LYS A 241 -9.70 -27.03 -9.97
C LYS A 241 -8.94 -27.42 -8.72
N GLY A 242 -9.60 -27.25 -7.58
CA GLY A 242 -9.09 -27.56 -6.26
C GLY A 242 -8.90 -26.34 -5.39
N THR A 243 -8.43 -26.58 -4.18
CA THR A 243 -8.21 -25.55 -3.15
C THR A 243 -6.78 -25.64 -2.61
N VAL A 244 -6.27 -24.54 -2.11
CA VAL A 244 -5.01 -24.51 -1.37
C VAL A 244 -5.30 -24.73 0.12
N ALA A 245 -4.50 -25.57 0.77
CA ALA A 245 -4.64 -25.81 2.20
C ALA A 245 -4.44 -24.51 3.00
N PRO A 246 -5.27 -24.25 4.03
CA PRO A 246 -5.07 -23.09 4.90
C PRO A 246 -3.66 -23.09 5.50
N GLN A 247 -3.04 -21.91 5.57
CA GLN A 247 -1.76 -21.71 6.25
C GLN A 247 -2.03 -21.24 7.67
N ALA A 248 -1.32 -21.83 8.64
CA ALA A 248 -1.35 -21.37 10.02
C ALA A 248 -0.88 -19.91 10.10
N GLU A 249 -1.53 -19.11 10.94
CA GLU A 249 -1.10 -17.76 11.22
C GLU A 249 0.25 -17.79 11.94
N PRO A 250 1.28 -17.08 11.41
CA PRO A 250 2.56 -16.99 12.12
C PRO A 250 2.41 -16.17 13.40
N PRO A 251 3.33 -16.33 14.36
CA PRO A 251 3.38 -15.45 15.51
C PRO A 251 3.45 -13.99 15.07
N ALA A 252 2.71 -13.09 15.73
CA ALA A 252 2.82 -11.66 15.48
C ALA A 252 4.26 -11.19 15.77
N PRO A 253 4.84 -10.34 14.93
CA PRO A 253 6.19 -9.85 15.13
C PRO A 253 6.26 -9.04 16.43
N SER A 254 7.27 -9.31 17.25
CA SER A 254 7.50 -8.62 18.52
C SER A 254 8.96 -8.24 18.65
N VAL A 255 9.22 -7.11 19.28
CA VAL A 255 10.57 -6.60 19.55
C VAL A 255 10.80 -6.62 21.07
N ALA A 256 11.93 -7.16 21.50
CA ALA A 256 12.32 -7.12 22.90
C ALA A 256 12.51 -5.67 23.37
N ALA A 257 12.47 -5.43 24.69
CA ALA A 257 12.71 -4.10 25.25
C ALA A 257 14.09 -3.54 24.86
N GLY A 258 14.15 -2.29 24.52
CA GLY A 258 15.34 -1.59 24.04
C GLY A 258 15.29 -1.26 22.55
N ILE A 259 16.28 -0.48 22.11
CA ILE A 259 16.51 -0.21 20.69
C ILE A 259 17.56 -1.19 20.20
N HIS A 260 17.22 -1.95 19.15
CA HIS A 260 18.07 -2.99 18.56
C HIS A 260 18.65 -2.50 17.23
N PRO A 261 19.90 -1.96 17.22
CA PRO A 261 20.50 -1.42 16.01
C PRO A 261 21.08 -2.52 15.12
N THR A 262 20.83 -2.40 13.80
CA THR A 262 21.61 -3.03 12.74
C THR A 262 22.21 -1.93 11.90
N LEU A 263 23.52 -1.76 11.98
CA LEU A 263 24.26 -0.70 11.31
C LEU A 263 25.00 -1.30 10.12
N VAL A 264 24.63 -0.85 8.90
CA VAL A 264 25.27 -1.26 7.65
C VAL A 264 26.19 -0.12 7.21
N ASP A 265 27.50 -0.38 7.20
CA ASP A 265 28.52 0.61 6.78
C ASP A 265 28.58 0.68 5.25
N ARG A 266 28.32 1.87 4.72
CA ARG A 266 28.40 2.17 3.27
C ARG A 266 28.98 3.57 3.08
N SER A 267 29.79 3.74 2.03
CA SER A 267 30.32 5.05 1.66
C SER A 267 29.22 5.87 0.95
N VAL A 268 28.27 6.39 1.73
CA VAL A 268 27.14 7.20 1.27
C VAL A 268 27.15 8.57 1.94
N VAL A 269 26.63 9.59 1.25
CA VAL A 269 26.56 10.97 1.76
C VAL A 269 25.39 11.21 2.71
N GLN A 270 24.40 10.34 2.69
CA GLN A 270 23.21 10.38 3.54
C GLN A 270 22.98 9.02 4.20
N ALA A 271 22.60 9.04 5.45
CA ALA A 271 22.11 7.87 6.16
C ALA A 271 20.66 7.58 5.76
N THR A 272 20.38 6.34 5.35
CA THR A 272 19.03 5.80 5.22
C THR A 272 18.67 5.08 6.51
N ILE A 273 17.56 5.47 7.12
CA ILE A 273 17.12 5.01 8.44
C ILE A 273 15.73 4.38 8.31
N ILE A 274 15.57 3.19 8.88
CA ILE A 274 14.27 2.59 9.18
C ILE A 274 14.24 2.29 10.68
N MET A 275 13.21 2.81 11.36
CA MET A 275 12.99 2.56 12.78
C MET A 275 11.56 2.07 13.00
N GLY A 276 11.38 0.89 13.63
CA GLY A 276 10.04 0.34 13.74
C GLY A 276 9.90 -0.86 14.66
N SER A 277 8.70 -1.38 14.70
CA SER A 277 8.29 -2.52 15.54
C SER A 277 7.22 -3.37 14.85
N GLY A 278 6.68 -4.37 15.54
CA GLY A 278 5.51 -5.09 15.08
C GLY A 278 4.30 -4.17 14.94
N GLY A 279 3.49 -4.45 13.93
CA GLY A 279 2.24 -3.75 13.61
C GLY A 279 1.02 -4.64 13.81
N ILE A 280 0.03 -4.50 12.95
CA ILE A 280 -1.27 -5.18 13.04
C ILE A 280 -1.63 -5.90 11.74
N ALA A 281 -2.57 -6.85 11.83
CA ALA A 281 -3.25 -7.38 10.66
C ALA A 281 -4.32 -6.39 10.15
N ARG A 282 -4.67 -6.48 8.86
CA ARG A 282 -5.71 -5.62 8.25
C ARG A 282 -7.10 -5.80 8.88
N SER A 283 -7.38 -6.98 9.42
CA SER A 283 -8.62 -7.31 10.12
C SER A 283 -8.71 -6.77 11.54
N ASN A 284 -7.64 -6.13 12.07
CA ASN A 284 -7.63 -5.60 13.43
C ASN A 284 -8.69 -4.50 13.62
N ALA A 285 -9.44 -4.57 14.71
CA ALA A 285 -10.51 -3.62 15.02
C ALA A 285 -10.02 -2.17 15.21
N ASP A 286 -8.74 -1.98 15.58
CA ASP A 286 -8.13 -0.65 15.76
C ASP A 286 -7.59 -0.05 14.45
N TYR A 287 -7.74 -0.73 13.31
CA TYR A 287 -7.16 -0.30 12.03
C TYR A 287 -7.48 1.16 11.66
N TYR A 288 -8.75 1.57 11.77
CA TYR A 288 -9.16 2.94 11.39
C TYR A 288 -8.65 4.00 12.36
N ARG A 289 -8.54 3.65 13.64
CA ARG A 289 -7.95 4.52 14.66
C ARG A 289 -6.46 4.71 14.42
N LEU A 290 -5.77 3.64 14.03
CA LEU A 290 -4.36 3.68 13.63
C LEU A 290 -4.14 4.45 12.34
N GLN A 291 -5.05 4.40 11.37
CA GLN A 291 -4.96 5.24 10.17
C GLN A 291 -5.00 6.75 10.53
N VAL A 292 -5.91 7.15 11.43
CA VAL A 292 -5.99 8.55 11.87
C VAL A 292 -4.75 8.94 12.67
N MET A 293 -4.34 8.12 13.62
CA MET A 293 -3.14 8.33 14.43
C MET A 293 -1.90 8.46 13.55
N ASN A 294 -1.69 7.53 12.62
CA ASN A 294 -0.53 7.54 11.74
C ASN A 294 -0.54 8.70 10.75
N TYR A 295 -1.71 9.12 10.26
CA TYR A 295 -1.81 10.35 9.45
C TYR A 295 -1.25 11.57 10.19
N ILE A 296 -1.58 11.71 11.46
CA ILE A 296 -1.09 12.81 12.30
C ILE A 296 0.42 12.65 12.58
N LEU A 297 0.88 11.43 12.85
CA LEU A 297 2.28 11.16 13.18
C LEU A 297 3.22 11.39 11.98
N GLY A 298 3.04 10.65 10.88
CA GLY A 298 3.97 10.68 9.75
C GLY A 298 3.34 10.39 8.38
N GLY A 299 2.12 9.82 8.34
CA GLY A 299 1.44 9.46 7.09
C GLY A 299 0.77 10.62 6.35
N GLY A 300 0.61 11.78 6.98
CA GLY A 300 -0.06 12.96 6.42
C GLY A 300 0.85 13.89 5.60
N GLY A 301 2.04 13.46 5.20
CA GLY A 301 3.00 14.28 4.48
C GLY A 301 3.32 15.56 5.25
N PHE A 302 3.27 16.73 4.61
CA PHE A 302 3.59 18.02 5.25
C PHE A 302 2.69 18.39 6.44
N ALA A 303 1.51 17.79 6.56
CA ALA A 303 0.60 18.02 7.69
C ALA A 303 0.99 17.20 8.93
N SER A 304 1.88 16.22 8.79
CA SER A 304 2.26 15.32 9.88
C SER A 304 3.28 15.93 10.84
N ARG A 305 3.33 15.40 12.07
CA ARG A 305 4.25 15.85 13.11
C ARG A 305 5.71 15.61 12.73
N LEU A 306 6.04 14.41 12.23
CA LEU A 306 7.39 14.05 11.81
C LEU A 306 7.91 14.99 10.73
N MET A 307 7.14 15.25 9.66
CA MET A 307 7.54 16.18 8.62
C MET A 307 7.72 17.61 9.14
N ARG A 308 6.81 18.07 9.99
CA ARG A 308 6.88 19.41 10.57
C ARG A 308 8.10 19.59 11.48
N ILE A 309 8.39 18.59 12.33
CA ILE A 309 9.47 18.67 13.31
C ILE A 309 10.83 18.38 12.68
N VAL A 310 10.98 17.21 12.01
CA VAL A 310 12.29 16.77 11.52
C VAL A 310 12.71 17.55 10.28
N ARG A 311 11.78 17.79 9.35
CA ARG A 311 12.08 18.51 8.11
C ARG A 311 11.93 20.02 8.25
N SER A 312 10.68 20.49 8.54
CA SER A 312 10.38 21.92 8.38
C SER A 312 11.02 22.79 9.47
N LYS A 313 11.06 22.30 10.70
CA LYS A 313 11.60 23.07 11.84
C LYS A 313 13.11 22.92 11.97
N ASN A 314 13.63 21.70 11.84
CA ASN A 314 15.04 21.40 12.11
C ASN A 314 15.88 21.18 10.84
N GLY A 315 15.28 21.02 9.65
CA GLY A 315 16.00 20.90 8.39
C GLY A 315 16.86 19.63 8.25
N LEU A 316 16.54 18.57 9.03
CA LEU A 316 17.39 17.38 9.12
C LEU A 316 17.15 16.39 7.97
N ALA A 317 15.95 16.36 7.39
CA ALA A 317 15.58 15.41 6.35
C ALA A 317 14.87 16.10 5.19
N TYR A 318 15.01 15.56 3.98
CA TYR A 318 14.20 15.97 2.83
C TYR A 318 12.79 15.39 2.92
N GLY A 319 12.66 14.17 3.41
CA GLY A 319 11.42 13.46 3.64
C GLY A 319 11.51 12.54 4.84
N ILE A 320 10.42 12.42 5.55
CA ILE A 320 10.24 11.47 6.64
C ILE A 320 8.78 11.05 6.65
N SER A 321 8.53 9.77 6.81
CA SER A 321 7.18 9.22 6.87
C SER A 321 7.05 8.13 7.93
N SER A 322 5.82 7.79 8.30
CA SER A 322 5.54 6.59 9.08
C SER A 322 4.38 5.84 8.47
N GLY A 323 4.36 4.51 8.65
CA GLY A 323 3.33 3.63 8.12
C GLY A 323 3.09 2.38 8.94
N PHE A 324 1.87 1.84 8.82
CA PHE A 324 1.54 0.49 9.22
C PHE A 324 1.34 -0.34 7.97
N ASP A 325 2.17 -1.37 7.78
CA ASP A 325 1.96 -2.39 6.76
C ASP A 325 1.05 -3.47 7.36
N ALA A 326 -0.22 -3.42 7.00
CA ALA A 326 -1.26 -4.30 7.55
C ALA A 326 -1.76 -5.24 6.46
N GLY A 327 -1.26 -6.46 6.46
CA GLY A 327 -1.61 -7.53 5.52
C GLY A 327 -2.62 -8.54 6.08
N LYS A 328 -2.59 -9.74 5.54
CA LYS A 328 -3.40 -10.86 6.00
C LYS A 328 -3.09 -11.21 7.46
N PHE A 329 -1.82 -11.21 7.82
CA PHE A 329 -1.30 -11.38 9.17
C PHE A 329 -0.75 -10.07 9.73
N ALA A 330 -0.33 -10.08 10.99
CA ALA A 330 0.26 -8.90 11.61
C ALA A 330 1.51 -8.45 10.87
N GLY A 331 1.50 -7.21 10.43
CA GLY A 331 2.57 -6.58 9.69
C GLY A 331 3.52 -5.77 10.58
N SER A 332 4.05 -4.67 10.06
CA SER A 332 4.99 -3.79 10.77
C SER A 332 4.44 -2.39 10.97
N PHE A 333 5.02 -1.68 11.93
CA PHE A 333 5.05 -0.22 11.99
C PHE A 333 6.47 0.22 11.71
N ALA A 334 6.66 1.19 10.83
CA ALA A 334 7.97 1.77 10.54
C ALA A 334 7.91 3.28 10.35
N VAL A 335 9.02 3.94 10.70
CA VAL A 335 9.36 5.31 10.33
C VAL A 335 10.56 5.23 9.41
N ASP A 336 10.47 5.86 8.24
CA ASP A 336 11.48 5.88 7.19
C ASP A 336 11.97 7.31 6.94
N THR A 337 13.29 7.50 6.85
CA THR A 337 13.87 8.81 6.51
C THR A 337 15.26 8.69 5.94
N GLN A 338 15.67 9.73 5.21
CA GLN A 338 17.05 9.97 4.82
C GLN A 338 17.52 11.30 5.41
N THR A 339 18.71 11.30 6.00
CA THR A 339 19.33 12.46 6.63
C THR A 339 20.84 12.52 6.34
N LYS A 340 21.49 13.65 6.55
CA LYS A 340 22.95 13.71 6.50
C LYS A 340 23.55 12.82 7.58
N ASN A 341 24.67 12.14 7.30
CA ASN A 341 25.33 11.27 8.28
C ASN A 341 25.49 11.97 9.66
N GLN A 342 25.99 13.20 9.68
CA GLN A 342 26.23 13.96 10.92
C GLN A 342 24.95 14.33 11.68
N SER A 343 23.79 14.33 11.00
CA SER A 343 22.48 14.67 11.60
C SER A 343 21.70 13.45 12.08
N THR A 344 22.25 12.25 11.91
CA THR A 344 21.54 10.97 12.17
C THR A 344 21.06 10.88 13.62
N ASN A 345 21.91 11.16 14.61
CA ASN A 345 21.56 11.06 16.03
C ASN A 345 20.43 12.02 16.42
N GLU A 346 20.45 13.25 15.90
CA GLU A 346 19.40 14.24 16.15
C GLU A 346 18.07 13.83 15.52
N ALA A 347 18.10 13.32 14.27
CA ALA A 347 16.92 12.80 13.61
C ALA A 347 16.30 11.61 14.37
N LEU A 348 17.10 10.65 14.80
CA LEU A 348 16.67 9.51 15.61
C LEU A 348 16.02 9.95 16.93
N GLN A 349 16.63 10.92 17.62
CA GLN A 349 16.09 11.47 18.86
C GLN A 349 14.71 12.08 18.64
N LEU A 350 14.56 12.93 17.63
CA LEU A 350 13.28 13.57 17.32
C LEU A 350 12.21 12.55 16.92
N ILE A 351 12.56 11.47 16.22
CA ILE A 351 11.62 10.39 15.92
C ILE A 351 11.09 9.77 17.21
N VAL A 352 11.98 9.35 18.11
CA VAL A 352 11.59 8.72 19.39
C VAL A 352 10.74 9.67 20.24
N GLU A 353 11.12 10.95 20.30
CA GLU A 353 10.36 11.99 20.99
C GLU A 353 8.92 12.11 20.43
N GLN A 354 8.75 12.11 19.10
CA GLN A 354 7.43 12.20 18.50
C GLN A 354 6.58 10.94 18.74
N LEU A 355 7.19 9.77 18.81
CA LEU A 355 6.47 8.54 19.19
C LEU A 355 5.96 8.62 20.63
N ARG A 356 6.77 9.11 21.55
CA ARG A 356 6.39 9.31 22.97
C ARG A 356 5.35 10.41 23.12
N ASP A 357 5.51 11.53 22.44
CA ASP A 357 4.56 12.64 22.48
C ASP A 357 3.14 12.20 22.04
N MET A 358 3.05 11.30 21.04
CA MET A 358 1.77 10.71 20.64
C MET A 358 1.12 9.83 21.73
N GLN A 359 1.93 9.23 22.63
CA GLN A 359 1.42 8.42 23.74
C GLN A 359 1.02 9.27 24.95
N GLU A 360 1.83 10.29 25.24
CA GLU A 360 1.74 11.07 26.47
C GLU A 360 0.73 12.20 26.37
N HIS A 361 0.58 12.80 25.20
CA HIS A 361 -0.24 13.98 24.98
C HIS A 361 -1.35 13.72 23.95
N PRO A 362 -2.60 14.14 24.25
CA PRO A 362 -3.68 14.07 23.27
C PRO A 362 -3.38 14.97 22.07
N VAL A 363 -3.80 14.53 20.90
CA VAL A 363 -3.74 15.35 19.67
C VAL A 363 -4.67 16.56 19.77
N SER A 364 -4.32 17.65 19.10
CA SER A 364 -5.18 18.83 19.04
C SER A 364 -6.45 18.57 18.19
N ASP A 365 -7.51 19.35 18.44
CA ASP A 365 -8.74 19.30 17.63
C ASP A 365 -8.46 19.59 16.16
N ALA A 366 -7.52 20.48 15.87
CA ALA A 366 -7.12 20.84 14.52
C ALA A 366 -6.42 19.67 13.80
N GLU A 367 -5.50 18.94 14.46
CA GLU A 367 -4.84 17.76 13.89
C GLU A 367 -5.87 16.67 13.60
N LEU A 368 -6.74 16.36 14.56
CA LEU A 368 -7.78 15.34 14.39
C LEU A 368 -8.74 15.69 13.25
N ALA A 369 -9.26 16.94 13.22
CA ALA A 369 -10.16 17.39 12.18
C ALA A 369 -9.52 17.36 10.79
N SER A 370 -8.25 17.79 10.68
CA SER A 370 -7.48 17.74 9.43
C SER A 370 -7.30 16.31 8.94
N ALA A 371 -6.90 15.39 9.83
CA ALA A 371 -6.70 13.98 9.49
C ALA A 371 -8.01 13.34 8.98
N LYS A 372 -9.10 13.51 9.69
CA LYS A 372 -10.41 12.99 9.29
C LYS A 372 -10.87 13.57 7.95
N LYS A 373 -10.78 14.89 7.80
CA LYS A 373 -11.17 15.58 6.55
C LYS A 373 -10.39 15.03 5.35
N TYR A 374 -9.08 14.86 5.49
CA TYR A 374 -8.25 14.34 4.43
C TYR A 374 -8.57 12.87 4.10
N LEU A 375 -8.60 12.00 5.11
CA LEU A 375 -8.83 10.56 4.92
C LEU A 375 -10.20 10.28 4.30
N ILE A 376 -11.24 10.99 4.73
CA ILE A 376 -12.58 10.88 4.16
C ILE A 376 -12.62 11.49 2.75
N GLY A 377 -12.09 12.71 2.58
CA GLY A 377 -12.16 13.43 1.31
C GLY A 377 -11.31 12.82 0.20
N SER A 378 -10.20 12.15 0.53
CA SER A 378 -9.35 11.47 -0.45
C SER A 378 -9.80 10.04 -0.77
N PHE A 379 -10.70 9.46 0.01
CA PHE A 379 -11.13 8.07 -0.20
C PHE A 379 -11.76 7.83 -1.59
N PRO A 380 -12.63 8.70 -2.13
CA PRO A 380 -13.18 8.50 -3.47
C PRO A 380 -12.12 8.46 -4.59
N LEU A 381 -10.97 9.12 -4.40
CA LEU A 381 -9.87 9.08 -5.36
C LEU A 381 -9.23 7.70 -5.52
N LYS A 382 -9.46 6.80 -4.55
CA LYS A 382 -9.05 5.38 -4.65
C LYS A 382 -9.96 4.57 -5.57
N LEU A 383 -11.08 5.14 -6.01
CA LEU A 383 -12.12 4.50 -6.82
C LEU A 383 -12.30 5.22 -8.17
N ASP A 384 -11.27 5.91 -8.68
CA ASP A 384 -11.31 6.72 -9.89
C ASP A 384 -11.14 5.93 -11.19
N ARG A 385 -10.57 4.71 -11.11
CA ARG A 385 -10.26 3.85 -12.24
C ARG A 385 -10.78 2.45 -12.03
N GLN A 386 -11.16 1.75 -13.11
CA GLN A 386 -11.63 0.36 -13.03
C GLN A 386 -10.61 -0.57 -12.36
N SER A 387 -9.30 -0.39 -12.64
CA SER A 387 -8.25 -1.19 -11.99
C SER A 387 -8.14 -0.91 -10.48
N SER A 388 -8.30 0.36 -10.07
CA SER A 388 -8.33 0.74 -8.65
C SER A 388 -9.55 0.14 -7.94
N ILE A 389 -10.72 0.18 -8.60
CA ILE A 389 -11.95 -0.43 -8.09
C ILE A 389 -11.80 -1.95 -8.00
N ALA A 390 -11.25 -2.62 -9.02
CA ALA A 390 -11.02 -4.05 -8.99
C ALA A 390 -10.10 -4.45 -7.83
N SER A 391 -9.01 -3.73 -7.61
CA SER A 391 -8.11 -3.94 -6.48
C SER A 391 -8.80 -3.69 -5.14
N PHE A 392 -9.64 -2.67 -5.06
CA PHE A 392 -10.39 -2.33 -3.85
C PHE A 392 -11.40 -3.43 -3.48
N ILE A 393 -12.22 -3.88 -4.42
CA ILE A 393 -13.23 -4.92 -4.15
C ILE A 393 -12.58 -6.28 -3.83
N LEU A 394 -11.41 -6.58 -4.41
CA LEU A 394 -10.60 -7.72 -3.98
C LEU A 394 -10.20 -7.61 -2.50
N GLN A 395 -9.66 -6.46 -2.08
CA GLN A 395 -9.27 -6.25 -0.69
C GLN A 395 -10.47 -6.33 0.26
N VAL A 396 -11.64 -5.85 -0.17
CA VAL A 396 -12.89 -5.96 0.62
C VAL A 396 -13.20 -7.43 0.93
N GLU A 397 -13.09 -8.31 -0.04
CA GLU A 397 -13.34 -9.75 0.15
C GLU A 397 -12.19 -10.43 0.91
N LEU A 398 -10.95 -10.23 0.48
CA LEU A 398 -9.76 -10.89 1.05
C LEU A 398 -9.56 -10.59 2.54
N TYR A 399 -9.97 -9.40 2.99
CA TYR A 399 -9.85 -8.98 4.38
C TYR A 399 -11.19 -8.98 5.15
N GLY A 400 -12.28 -9.47 4.54
CA GLY A 400 -13.59 -9.58 5.19
C GLY A 400 -14.19 -8.24 5.63
N LEU A 401 -14.01 -7.17 4.84
CA LEU A 401 -14.41 -5.81 5.23
C LEU A 401 -15.91 -5.54 5.07
N GLY A 402 -16.64 -6.40 4.34
CA GLY A 402 -18.05 -6.23 3.99
C GLY A 402 -18.24 -5.41 2.72
N LEU A 403 -19.22 -5.80 1.89
CA LEU A 403 -19.44 -5.17 0.57
C LEU A 403 -19.86 -3.70 0.67
N ASP A 404 -20.40 -3.29 1.79
CA ASP A 404 -20.77 -1.91 2.15
C ASP A 404 -19.59 -1.07 2.67
N TYR A 405 -18.38 -1.59 2.58
CA TYR A 405 -17.18 -0.95 3.15
C TYR A 405 -16.94 0.47 2.61
N ALA A 406 -17.15 0.70 1.32
CA ALA A 406 -16.98 2.03 0.73
C ALA A 406 -17.92 3.08 1.38
N GLU A 407 -19.15 2.69 1.69
CA GLU A 407 -20.15 3.54 2.32
C GLU A 407 -19.86 3.76 3.82
N ARG A 408 -19.35 2.73 4.50
CA ARG A 408 -19.03 2.79 5.94
C ARG A 408 -17.72 3.50 6.26
N TYR A 409 -16.78 3.55 5.33
CA TYR A 409 -15.45 4.11 5.58
C TYR A 409 -15.48 5.54 6.15
N PRO A 410 -16.26 6.50 5.59
CA PRO A 410 -16.37 7.85 6.15
C PRO A 410 -16.83 7.86 7.61
N LYS A 411 -17.78 6.99 7.97
CA LYS A 411 -18.27 6.85 9.33
C LYS A 411 -17.19 6.29 10.25
N LEU A 412 -16.51 5.21 9.85
CA LEU A 412 -15.44 4.55 10.61
C LEU A 412 -14.29 5.52 10.95
N ILE A 413 -13.92 6.39 10.02
CA ILE A 413 -12.92 7.44 10.26
C ILE A 413 -13.53 8.59 11.08
N GLY A 414 -14.78 8.99 10.78
CA GLY A 414 -15.47 10.10 11.45
C GLY A 414 -15.68 9.88 12.95
N GLU A 415 -15.88 8.66 13.40
CA GLU A 415 -16.10 8.29 14.81
C GLU A 415 -14.83 8.28 15.66
N VAL A 416 -13.63 8.31 15.08
CA VAL A 416 -12.36 8.29 15.85
C VAL A 416 -12.24 9.52 16.73
N THR A 417 -11.96 9.33 18.02
CA THR A 417 -11.78 10.42 19.01
C THR A 417 -10.31 10.68 19.33
N LYS A 418 -10.01 11.75 20.09
CA LYS A 418 -8.64 12.00 20.58
C LYS A 418 -8.17 10.91 21.52
N GLU A 419 -9.07 10.43 22.36
CA GLU A 419 -8.85 9.35 23.30
C GLU A 419 -8.53 8.04 22.56
N ASP A 420 -9.22 7.78 21.45
CA ASP A 420 -8.91 6.65 20.56
C ASP A 420 -7.50 6.76 19.99
N VAL A 421 -7.12 7.94 19.49
CA VAL A 421 -5.79 8.19 18.93
C VAL A 421 -4.71 7.94 19.99
N GLN A 422 -4.87 8.48 21.19
CA GLN A 422 -3.92 8.30 22.28
C GLN A 422 -3.87 6.83 22.74
N ARG A 423 -5.00 6.18 22.89
CA ARG A 423 -5.09 4.77 23.27
C ARG A 423 -4.37 3.85 22.27
N VAL A 424 -4.58 4.06 20.96
CA VAL A 424 -3.89 3.22 19.96
C VAL A 424 -2.41 3.57 19.86
N ALA A 425 -2.01 4.83 20.09
CA ALA A 425 -0.60 5.20 20.19
C ALA A 425 0.07 4.48 21.37
N GLN A 426 -0.55 4.47 22.55
CA GLN A 426 -0.05 3.74 23.73
C GLN A 426 0.03 2.24 23.49
N LYS A 427 -0.92 1.66 22.75
CA LYS A 427 -0.99 0.22 22.52
C LYS A 427 -0.05 -0.29 21.44
N TYR A 428 0.20 0.48 20.40
CA TYR A 428 0.87 -0.02 19.18
C TYR A 428 2.16 0.72 18.81
N LEU A 429 2.43 1.91 19.35
CA LEU A 429 3.74 2.52 19.25
C LEU A 429 4.58 2.03 20.43
N HIS A 430 5.79 1.59 20.15
CA HIS A 430 6.69 1.02 21.18
C HIS A 430 8.04 1.75 21.15
N PRO A 431 8.10 3.05 21.58
CA PRO A 431 9.34 3.84 21.51
C PRO A 431 10.51 3.24 22.30
N ASP A 432 10.21 2.33 23.23
CA ASP A 432 11.20 1.63 24.06
C ASP A 432 11.49 0.20 23.58
N ALA A 433 10.92 -0.25 22.44
CA ALA A 433 11.11 -1.58 21.87
C ALA A 433 11.12 -1.47 20.34
N LEU A 434 12.23 -0.99 19.77
CA LEU A 434 12.36 -0.69 18.35
C LEU A 434 13.55 -1.41 17.71
N ILE A 435 13.35 -1.86 16.49
CA ILE A 435 14.45 -2.17 15.56
C ILE A 435 14.88 -0.86 14.92
N LEU A 436 16.18 -0.61 14.88
CA LEU A 436 16.80 0.47 14.13
C LEU A 436 17.69 -0.13 13.07
N VAL A 437 17.42 0.19 11.81
CA VAL A 437 18.36 -0.08 10.71
C VAL A 437 18.88 1.23 10.19
N ALA A 438 20.19 1.33 10.04
CA ALA A 438 20.85 2.50 9.45
C ALA A 438 21.90 2.06 8.44
N VAL A 439 21.69 2.40 7.17
CA VAL A 439 22.67 2.28 6.09
C VAL A 439 23.33 3.65 5.94
N ALA A 440 24.58 3.78 6.39
CA ALA A 440 25.25 5.08 6.55
C ALA A 440 26.78 4.95 6.45
N ASN A 441 27.46 6.05 6.23
CA ASN A 441 28.88 6.14 6.58
C ASN A 441 28.99 6.18 8.10
N GLN A 442 29.30 5.04 8.72
CA GLN A 442 29.26 4.88 10.17
C GLN A 442 30.27 5.78 10.90
N SER A 443 31.41 6.07 10.27
CA SER A 443 32.43 6.98 10.87
C SER A 443 31.93 8.42 10.98
N GLU A 444 31.07 8.88 10.07
CA GLU A 444 30.45 10.20 10.08
C GLU A 444 29.16 10.24 10.91
N ALA A 445 28.34 9.19 10.81
CA ALA A 445 27.06 9.11 11.50
C ALA A 445 27.24 8.91 13.02
N ALA A 446 28.29 8.19 13.43
CA ALA A 446 28.64 7.93 14.81
C ALA A 446 27.43 7.62 15.71
N ILE A 447 26.58 6.67 15.24
CA ILE A 447 25.25 6.42 15.84
C ILE A 447 25.41 5.95 17.28
N ASN A 448 24.76 6.69 18.21
CA ASN A 448 24.78 6.41 19.64
C ASN A 448 23.37 6.25 20.20
N ILE A 449 22.93 5.01 20.33
CA ILE A 449 21.61 4.65 20.88
C ILE A 449 21.45 4.91 22.38
N ALA A 450 22.57 5.06 23.13
CA ALA A 450 22.49 5.35 24.57
C ALA A 450 21.87 6.73 24.85
N ASN A 451 22.04 7.67 23.95
CA ASN A 451 21.45 9.00 24.07
C ASN A 451 19.94 8.98 23.84
N LEU A 452 19.41 8.05 23.05
CA LEU A 452 17.97 7.91 22.78
C LEU A 452 17.19 7.46 24.03
N LYS A 453 17.87 6.87 25.01
CA LYS A 453 17.29 6.45 26.30
C LYS A 453 17.22 7.57 27.33
N ARG A 454 18.10 8.59 27.26
CA ARG A 454 18.22 9.65 28.28
C ARG A 454 17.17 10.75 28.19
N VAL A 455 16.50 10.90 27.08
CA VAL A 455 15.48 11.97 26.89
C VAL A 455 14.24 11.75 27.76
N ALA A 456 14.01 10.52 28.24
CA ALA A 456 12.90 10.19 29.14
C ALA A 456 13.02 10.82 30.55
N GLU A 457 14.23 11.14 31.01
CA GLU A 457 14.48 11.64 32.37
C GLU A 457 14.63 13.18 32.47
N GLY A 458 14.89 13.86 31.33
CA GLY A 458 15.26 15.29 31.32
C GLY A 458 14.19 16.28 30.86
N ALA A 459 13.12 15.82 30.18
CA ALA A 459 12.11 16.69 29.59
C ALA A 459 11.08 17.25 30.59
N ALA A 460 11.05 16.77 31.83
CA ALA A 460 10.19 17.30 32.89
C ALA A 460 10.69 18.64 33.48
N ALA A 461 11.86 19.16 33.10
CA ALA A 461 12.53 20.26 33.78
C ALA A 461 12.68 21.61 33.04
N SER A 462 12.21 21.76 31.80
CA SER A 462 12.33 23.08 31.13
C SER A 462 11.22 23.41 30.14
N ALA A 463 10.10 23.94 30.63
CA ALA A 463 9.19 24.75 29.86
C ALA A 463 9.63 26.23 29.91
N PRO A 464 9.99 26.90 28.81
CA PRO A 464 10.19 28.35 28.84
C PRO A 464 8.83 29.05 28.76
N ALA A 465 8.66 30.02 29.68
CA ALA A 465 7.53 30.92 29.77
C ALA A 465 7.28 31.70 28.45
N ALA A 466 6.03 31.82 28.06
CA ALA A 466 5.61 32.63 26.94
C ALA A 466 5.92 34.12 27.15
N GLY A 467 6.86 34.64 26.37
CA GLY A 467 7.11 36.07 26.21
C GLY A 467 6.48 36.55 24.90
N ALA A 468 5.43 37.36 25.03
CA ALA A 468 4.82 38.06 23.92
C ALA A 468 5.71 39.22 23.47
N THR A 469 6.15 39.23 22.22
CA THR A 469 6.50 40.45 21.51
C THR A 469 6.09 40.35 20.06
N GLY A 470 5.26 41.33 19.64
CA GLY A 470 4.75 41.46 18.30
C GLY A 470 5.85 41.88 17.30
N ALA A 471 5.79 41.33 16.13
CA ALA A 471 6.48 41.84 14.96
C ALA A 471 5.55 41.78 13.75
N THR A 472 5.37 42.93 13.12
CA THR A 472 4.61 43.27 11.92
C THR A 472 5.16 42.51 10.70
N PRO A 473 4.35 42.01 9.77
CA PRO A 473 4.85 41.32 8.58
C PRO A 473 5.37 42.29 7.51
N ALA A 474 6.58 42.04 7.04
CA ALA A 474 7.17 42.72 5.89
C ALA A 474 6.64 42.10 4.57
N ALA A 475 6.43 42.99 3.59
CA ALA A 475 5.88 42.69 2.27
C ALA A 475 6.78 41.77 1.43
N GLN A 476 6.18 40.83 0.72
CA GLN A 476 6.80 40.00 -0.30
C GLN A 476 7.13 40.80 -1.56
N PRO A 477 8.27 40.56 -2.21
CA PRO A 477 8.53 41.04 -3.57
C PRO A 477 7.91 40.09 -4.62
N ALA A 478 7.38 40.69 -5.69
CA ALA A 478 6.72 40.05 -6.81
C ALA A 478 7.69 39.16 -7.63
N ALA A 479 7.17 38.04 -8.13
CA ALA A 479 7.86 37.12 -9.03
C ALA A 479 7.99 37.72 -10.44
N PRO A 480 9.08 37.46 -11.19
CA PRO A 480 9.24 37.89 -12.57
C PRO A 480 8.46 36.96 -13.54
N ALA A 481 7.89 37.58 -14.57
CA ALA A 481 7.15 36.94 -15.64
C ALA A 481 8.06 36.05 -16.53
N ALA A 482 7.50 34.91 -16.97
CA ALA A 482 8.12 34.00 -17.92
C ALA A 482 8.07 34.60 -19.31
N PRO A 483 9.11 34.42 -20.18
CA PRO A 483 9.03 34.74 -21.61
C PRO A 483 8.33 33.63 -22.36
N GLY A 484 7.45 34.05 -23.29
CA GLY A 484 6.78 33.15 -24.19
C GLY A 484 7.70 32.65 -25.33
N GLY A 485 7.39 31.47 -25.83
CA GLY A 485 7.98 30.75 -26.93
C GLY A 485 7.29 29.40 -27.07
#